data_f186cef89a373c51b45239b61e8b171d
#
_entry.id   f186cef89a373c51b45239b61e8b171d
#
_cell.length_a   1.000
_cell.length_b   1.000
_cell.length_c   1.000
_cell.angle_alpha   90.00
_cell.angle_beta   90.00
_cell.angle_gamma   90.00
#
_symmetry.space_group_name_H-M   'P 1'
#
loop_
_entity.id
_entity.type
_entity.pdbx_description
1 polymer ?
#
loop_
_entity_poly.entity_id
_entity_poly.type
_entity_poly.pdbx_seq_one_letter_code
_entity_poly.pdbx_strand_id
1 'polypeptide(L)'
;KLTFATNLGDLKGVDPAGSQRAWDLFVKSRYLADINPGRQLILSSGTPITNTLGEMYTLQRFMQPEELHAKGLHEFDAWAAAFGDTRTELELQPSGSYKPVTRFCEFVNVADLMAMYRSVADVVLKDDLRQYVKLPTIKGGKRQIVVAKSGAPFKAYQRVLAQRIKAIENRNGRPQKGDDILLSVITDGRHSAIDLRFVETGV
;
A
#
# COMPACT_ATOMS: atom_id res chain seq x y z
N LYS A 1 9.85 -4.63 -0.87
CA LYS A 1 10.16 -3.39 -0.14
C LYS A 1 11.58 -3.44 0.40
N LEU A 2 12.23 -2.29 0.49
CA LEU A 2 13.49 -2.09 1.18
C LEU A 2 13.19 -1.79 2.66
N THR A 3 13.91 -2.46 3.56
CA THR A 3 13.77 -2.21 5.02
C THR A 3 14.36 -0.87 5.42
N PHE A 4 13.83 -0.28 6.48
CA PHE A 4 14.37 0.90 7.14
C PHE A 4 14.14 0.84 8.65
N ALA A 5 15.00 1.51 9.41
CA ALA A 5 14.82 1.67 10.84
C ALA A 5 13.82 2.82 11.11
N THR A 6 12.97 2.65 12.14
CA THR A 6 12.02 3.68 12.55
C THR A 6 11.50 3.41 13.95
N ASN A 7 11.24 4.48 14.69
CA ASN A 7 10.49 4.46 15.96
C ASN A 7 8.97 4.45 15.74
N LEU A 8 8.51 4.62 14.49
CA LEU A 8 7.11 4.69 14.09
C LEU A 8 6.57 3.32 13.61
N GLY A 9 7.27 2.22 13.89
CA GLY A 9 6.95 0.88 13.37
C GLY A 9 5.55 0.37 13.73
N ASP A 10 4.99 0.79 14.85
CA ASP A 10 3.65 0.42 15.29
C ASP A 10 2.53 1.28 14.67
N LEU A 11 2.90 2.37 14.01
CA LEU A 11 1.95 3.28 13.37
C LEU A 11 1.44 2.67 12.07
N LYS A 12 0.14 2.55 11.92
CA LYS A 12 -0.46 2.08 10.66
C LYS A 12 -0.11 3.02 9.49
N GLY A 13 0.19 2.44 8.32
CA GLY A 13 0.68 3.19 7.17
C GLY A 13 2.20 3.33 7.13
N VAL A 14 2.91 2.91 8.18
CA VAL A 14 4.35 2.69 8.19
C VAL A 14 4.61 1.18 8.13
N ASP A 15 5.39 0.73 7.17
CA ASP A 15 5.76 -0.68 7.01
C ASP A 15 7.27 -0.77 6.78
N PRO A 16 8.05 -0.91 7.87
CA PRO A 16 9.52 -0.95 7.81
C PRO A 16 10.05 -2.30 7.32
N ALA A 17 9.19 -3.31 7.20
CA ALA A 17 9.60 -4.64 6.78
C ALA A 17 10.14 -4.63 5.34
N GLY A 18 11.22 -5.35 5.13
CA GLY A 18 11.87 -5.49 3.84
C GLY A 18 11.91 -6.93 3.34
N SER A 19 12.52 -7.11 2.18
CA SER A 19 12.81 -8.43 1.62
C SER A 19 14.27 -8.53 1.21
N GLN A 20 14.82 -9.74 1.26
CA GLN A 20 16.20 -10.00 0.80
C GLN A 20 16.42 -9.55 -0.64
N ARG A 21 15.43 -9.76 -1.52
CA ARG A 21 15.49 -9.30 -2.91
C ARG A 21 15.59 -7.79 -3.06
N ALA A 22 14.84 -7.04 -2.23
CA ALA A 22 14.92 -5.58 -2.26
C ALA A 22 16.26 -5.07 -1.72
N TRP A 23 16.80 -5.73 -0.70
CA TRP A 23 18.13 -5.42 -0.18
C TRP A 23 19.23 -5.72 -1.22
N ASP A 24 19.19 -6.88 -1.84
CA ASP A 24 20.13 -7.27 -2.90
C ASP A 24 20.09 -6.26 -4.08
N LEU A 25 18.89 -5.85 -4.52
CA LEU A 25 18.75 -4.82 -5.53
C LEU A 25 19.37 -3.49 -5.08
N PHE A 26 19.14 -3.11 -3.82
CA PHE A 26 19.66 -1.85 -3.29
C PHE A 26 21.21 -1.85 -3.27
N VAL A 27 21.82 -2.90 -2.74
CA VAL A 27 23.28 -3.03 -2.71
C VAL A 27 23.87 -2.98 -4.12
N LYS A 28 23.26 -3.71 -5.08
CA LYS A 28 23.70 -3.70 -6.49
C LYS A 28 23.53 -2.32 -7.13
N SER A 29 22.43 -1.62 -6.84
CA SER A 29 22.24 -0.27 -7.37
C SER A 29 23.28 0.71 -6.82
N ARG A 30 23.68 0.59 -5.55
CA ARG A 30 24.75 1.42 -4.98
C ARG A 30 26.11 1.12 -5.63
N TYR A 31 26.44 -0.15 -5.79
CA TYR A 31 27.67 -0.55 -6.49
C TYR A 31 27.70 -0.02 -7.93
N LEU A 32 26.59 -0.09 -8.65
CA LEU A 32 26.48 0.47 -10.01
C LEU A 32 26.62 1.99 -10.01
N ALA A 33 26.12 2.69 -8.99
CA ALA A 33 26.29 4.12 -8.86
C ALA A 33 27.76 4.54 -8.72
N ASP A 34 28.55 3.74 -7.99
CA ASP A 34 29.97 3.99 -7.77
C ASP A 34 30.78 3.85 -9.08
N ILE A 35 30.44 2.87 -9.92
CA ILE A 35 31.16 2.62 -11.19
C ILE A 35 30.59 3.38 -12.39
N ASN A 36 29.30 3.79 -12.33
CA ASN A 36 28.61 4.51 -13.39
C ASN A 36 27.75 5.67 -12.81
N PRO A 37 28.33 6.76 -12.34
CA PRO A 37 27.61 7.84 -11.73
C PRO A 37 26.47 8.36 -12.63
N GLY A 38 25.25 8.46 -12.06
CA GLY A 38 24.06 8.95 -12.76
C GLY A 38 23.39 7.97 -13.74
N ARG A 39 23.86 6.72 -13.86
CA ARG A 39 23.32 5.72 -14.80
C ARG A 39 23.11 4.34 -14.18
N GLN A 40 22.80 4.29 -12.90
CA GLN A 40 22.76 3.05 -12.14
C GLN A 40 21.43 2.31 -12.17
N LEU A 41 20.31 3.03 -12.33
CA LEU A 41 18.98 2.44 -12.14
C LEU A 41 17.90 3.24 -12.86
N ILE A 42 17.01 2.54 -13.55
CA ILE A 42 15.76 3.08 -14.08
C ILE A 42 14.61 2.29 -13.46
N LEU A 43 13.71 2.98 -12.76
CA LEU A 43 12.49 2.42 -12.22
C LEU A 43 11.30 2.88 -13.05
N SER A 44 10.48 1.93 -13.50
CA SER A 44 9.25 2.22 -14.26
C SER A 44 8.04 1.66 -13.49
N SER A 45 7.06 2.51 -13.22
CA SER A 45 5.83 2.12 -12.51
C SER A 45 4.67 3.02 -12.92
N GLY A 46 3.49 2.44 -13.10
CA GLY A 46 2.24 3.19 -13.25
C GLY A 46 1.65 3.70 -11.93
N THR A 47 2.16 3.21 -10.79
CA THR A 47 1.66 3.54 -9.45
C THR A 47 2.82 3.52 -8.46
N PRO A 48 3.60 4.59 -8.36
CA PRO A 48 4.81 4.63 -7.52
C PRO A 48 4.50 4.47 -6.03
N ILE A 49 3.32 4.91 -5.59
CA ILE A 49 2.82 4.77 -4.22
C ILE A 49 1.50 4.02 -4.26
N THR A 50 1.39 2.88 -3.57
CA THR A 50 0.20 2.01 -3.61
C THR A 50 -0.40 1.77 -2.23
N ASN A 51 0.40 1.45 -1.23
CA ASN A 51 -0.06 0.98 0.07
C ASN A 51 0.29 1.91 1.23
N THR A 52 1.49 2.49 1.21
CA THR A 52 2.00 3.31 2.31
C THR A 52 2.77 4.52 1.79
N LEU A 53 2.73 5.62 2.54
CA LEU A 53 3.54 6.81 2.22
C LEU A 53 5.05 6.52 2.28
N GLY A 54 5.48 5.56 3.10
CA GLY A 54 6.86 5.09 3.18
C GLY A 54 7.42 4.49 1.87
N GLU A 55 6.55 4.17 0.90
CA GLU A 55 7.00 3.75 -0.43
C GLU A 55 7.72 4.90 -1.17
N MET A 56 7.26 6.15 -0.98
CA MET A 56 7.93 7.32 -1.54
C MET A 56 9.36 7.48 -0.97
N TYR A 57 9.50 7.37 0.35
CA TYR A 57 10.82 7.37 0.98
C TYR A 57 11.73 6.27 0.41
N THR A 58 11.18 5.07 0.25
CA THR A 58 11.93 3.94 -0.33
C THR A 58 12.40 4.23 -1.75
N LEU A 59 11.55 4.84 -2.60
CA LEU A 59 11.93 5.26 -3.95
C LEU A 59 13.05 6.30 -3.90
N GLN A 60 12.94 7.31 -3.05
CA GLN A 60 13.97 8.34 -2.90
C GLN A 60 15.30 7.75 -2.42
N ARG A 61 15.30 6.75 -1.54
CA ARG A 61 16.54 6.04 -1.16
C ARG A 61 17.25 5.38 -2.33
N PHE A 62 16.51 4.87 -3.33
CA PHE A 62 17.11 4.34 -4.55
C PHE A 62 17.60 5.42 -5.50
N MET A 63 16.84 6.50 -5.64
CA MET A 63 17.04 7.49 -6.70
C MET A 63 17.83 8.73 -6.26
N GLN A 64 17.73 9.11 -4.97
CA GLN A 64 18.23 10.38 -4.43
C GLN A 64 18.94 10.25 -3.08
N PRO A 65 19.75 9.21 -2.83
CA PRO A 65 20.31 9.02 -1.49
C PRO A 65 21.23 10.16 -1.06
N GLU A 66 21.97 10.75 -2.00
CA GLU A 66 22.87 11.89 -1.73
C GLU A 66 22.08 13.15 -1.35
N GLU A 67 20.95 13.40 -2.02
CA GLU A 67 20.08 14.53 -1.69
C GLU A 67 19.40 14.33 -0.33
N LEU A 68 18.95 13.12 -0.02
CA LEU A 68 18.41 12.79 1.31
C LEU A 68 19.45 13.04 2.40
N HIS A 69 20.71 12.65 2.20
CA HIS A 69 21.79 12.93 3.13
C HIS A 69 22.06 14.43 3.27
N ALA A 70 22.17 15.14 2.17
CA ALA A 70 22.44 16.59 2.16
C ALA A 70 21.36 17.40 2.90
N LYS A 71 20.12 16.92 2.89
CA LYS A 71 18.97 17.56 3.58
C LYS A 71 18.73 17.00 4.98
N GLY A 72 19.52 16.03 5.46
CA GLY A 72 19.29 15.37 6.76
C GLY A 72 18.05 14.47 6.81
N LEU A 73 17.56 14.02 5.66
CA LEU A 73 16.35 13.21 5.49
C LEU A 73 16.64 11.73 5.21
N HIS A 74 17.86 11.28 5.44
CA HIS A 74 18.29 9.92 5.16
C HIS A 74 17.72 8.88 6.13
N GLU A 75 17.32 9.30 7.35
CA GLU A 75 16.57 8.48 8.29
C GLU A 75 15.07 8.65 8.07
N PHE A 76 14.31 7.53 8.13
CA PHE A 76 12.86 7.57 7.87
C PHE A 76 12.11 8.51 8.81
N ASP A 77 12.47 8.53 10.08
CA ASP A 77 11.75 9.34 11.08
C ASP A 77 11.93 10.85 10.80
N ALA A 78 13.12 11.27 10.34
CA ALA A 78 13.36 12.65 9.92
C ALA A 78 12.57 12.99 8.64
N TRP A 79 12.55 12.07 7.66
CA TRP A 79 11.77 12.23 6.45
C TRP A 79 10.26 12.28 6.74
N ALA A 80 9.78 11.40 7.62
CA ALA A 80 8.37 11.35 8.02
C ALA A 80 7.94 12.64 8.77
N ALA A 81 8.82 13.19 9.61
CA ALA A 81 8.56 14.46 10.29
C ALA A 81 8.49 15.66 9.32
N ALA A 82 9.22 15.61 8.19
CA ALA A 82 9.24 16.67 7.20
C ALA A 82 8.04 16.60 6.23
N PHE A 83 7.62 15.39 5.85
CA PHE A 83 6.70 15.18 4.72
C PHE A 83 5.43 14.41 5.05
N GLY A 84 5.30 13.91 6.26
CA GLY A 84 4.14 13.10 6.63
C GLY A 84 3.39 13.62 7.84
N ASP A 85 2.10 13.34 7.87
CA ASP A 85 1.24 13.61 9.01
C ASP A 85 0.37 12.39 9.31
N THR A 86 -0.15 12.38 10.54
CA THR A 86 -0.98 11.29 11.04
C THR A 86 -2.40 11.77 11.27
N ARG A 87 -3.37 10.91 10.93
CA ARG A 87 -4.77 11.13 11.28
C ARG A 87 -5.30 9.97 12.09
N THR A 88 -6.14 10.30 13.06
CA THR A 88 -6.91 9.32 13.82
C THR A 88 -8.37 9.38 13.34
N GLU A 89 -8.82 8.29 12.75
CA GLU A 89 -10.18 8.15 12.25
C GLU A 89 -10.84 6.88 12.80
N LEU A 90 -12.17 6.88 12.86
CA LEU A 90 -12.93 5.67 13.20
C LEU A 90 -12.98 4.77 11.97
N GLU A 91 -12.22 3.68 12.01
CA GLU A 91 -12.20 2.69 10.93
C GLU A 91 -13.14 1.52 11.26
N LEU A 92 -13.95 1.14 10.25
CA LEU A 92 -14.74 -0.08 10.32
C LEU A 92 -13.80 -1.29 10.32
N GLN A 93 -13.87 -2.08 11.36
CA GLN A 93 -13.12 -3.32 11.48
C GLN A 93 -13.85 -4.45 10.73
N PRO A 94 -13.14 -5.51 10.32
CA PRO A 94 -13.76 -6.68 9.68
C PRO A 94 -14.87 -7.32 10.52
N SER A 95 -14.81 -7.19 11.85
CA SER A 95 -15.87 -7.63 12.78
C SER A 95 -17.16 -6.81 12.73
N GLY A 96 -17.18 -5.69 12.00
CA GLY A 96 -18.30 -4.76 11.94
C GLY A 96 -18.30 -3.71 13.07
N SER A 97 -17.31 -3.73 13.96
CA SER A 97 -17.12 -2.69 14.98
C SER A 97 -16.30 -1.52 14.44
N TYR A 98 -16.42 -0.36 15.07
CA TYR A 98 -15.57 0.80 14.77
C TYR A 98 -14.49 0.92 15.84
N LYS A 99 -13.25 1.16 15.41
CA LYS A 99 -12.13 1.47 16.31
C LYS A 99 -11.42 2.74 15.85
N PRO A 100 -10.97 3.61 16.76
CA PRO A 100 -10.07 4.70 16.42
C PRO A 100 -8.72 4.10 15.98
N VAL A 101 -8.25 4.51 14.82
CA VAL A 101 -6.97 4.07 14.26
C VAL A 101 -6.18 5.29 13.84
N THR A 102 -5.00 5.46 14.42
CA THR A 102 -4.05 6.47 13.99
C THR A 102 -3.21 5.90 12.85
N ARG A 103 -3.19 6.63 11.74
CA ARG A 103 -2.53 6.20 10.52
C ARG A 103 -1.62 7.31 9.99
N PHE A 104 -0.43 6.93 9.51
CA PHE A 104 0.43 7.77 8.69
C PHE A 104 -0.13 7.78 7.27
N CYS A 105 -0.86 8.81 6.88
CA CYS A 105 -1.66 8.77 5.66
C CYS A 105 -1.75 10.09 4.89
N GLU A 106 -1.14 11.14 5.36
CA GLU A 106 -1.20 12.45 4.71
C GLU A 106 0.20 12.98 4.41
N PHE A 107 0.38 13.54 3.22
CA PHE A 107 1.59 14.27 2.88
C PHE A 107 1.46 15.73 3.26
N VAL A 108 2.48 16.25 3.94
CA VAL A 108 2.68 17.68 4.18
C VAL A 108 3.91 18.16 3.38
N ASN A 109 4.10 19.46 3.27
CA ASN A 109 5.19 20.05 2.47
C ASN A 109 5.31 19.46 1.06
N VAL A 110 4.16 19.23 0.44
CA VAL A 110 4.06 18.54 -0.86
C VAL A 110 4.87 19.24 -1.95
N ALA A 111 4.98 20.56 -1.90
CA ALA A 111 5.74 21.32 -2.89
C ALA A 111 7.23 20.92 -2.89
N ASP A 112 7.85 20.85 -1.70
CA ASP A 112 9.25 20.48 -1.54
C ASP A 112 9.47 19.00 -1.89
N LEU A 113 8.59 18.11 -1.42
CA LEU A 113 8.64 16.70 -1.74
C LEU A 113 8.56 16.47 -3.26
N MET A 114 7.65 17.17 -3.95
CA MET A 114 7.49 17.05 -5.39
C MET A 114 8.64 17.68 -6.16
N ALA A 115 9.25 18.77 -5.66
CA ALA A 115 10.44 19.33 -6.24
C ALA A 115 11.61 18.34 -6.21
N MET A 116 11.83 17.70 -5.07
CA MET A 116 12.82 16.62 -4.91
C MET A 116 12.51 15.45 -5.87
N TYR A 117 11.29 14.97 -5.89
CA TYR A 117 10.92 13.82 -6.71
C TYR A 117 11.08 14.09 -8.20
N ARG A 118 10.65 15.26 -8.68
CA ARG A 118 10.74 15.64 -10.10
C ARG A 118 12.17 15.86 -10.59
N SER A 119 13.15 16.04 -9.71
CA SER A 119 14.55 16.16 -10.13
C SER A 119 15.10 14.85 -10.69
N VAL A 120 14.47 13.71 -10.37
CA VAL A 120 14.90 12.35 -10.79
C VAL A 120 13.79 11.55 -11.48
N ALA A 121 12.56 12.04 -11.52
CA ALA A 121 11.41 11.34 -12.07
C ALA A 121 10.81 12.07 -13.27
N ASP A 122 10.62 11.33 -14.35
CA ASP A 122 9.77 11.74 -15.47
C ASP A 122 8.35 11.22 -15.22
N VAL A 123 7.38 12.14 -15.17
CA VAL A 123 5.99 11.82 -14.81
C VAL A 123 5.08 12.14 -15.98
N VAL A 124 4.54 11.11 -16.61
CA VAL A 124 3.58 11.22 -17.71
C VAL A 124 2.16 10.92 -17.18
N LEU A 125 1.30 11.92 -17.24
CA LEU A 125 -0.09 11.79 -16.80
C LEU A 125 -1.02 11.35 -17.94
N LYS A 126 -2.21 10.90 -17.56
CA LYS A 126 -3.23 10.46 -18.52
C LYS A 126 -3.56 11.53 -19.57
N ASP A 127 -3.55 12.80 -19.19
CA ASP A 127 -3.88 13.90 -20.10
C ASP A 127 -2.77 14.12 -21.12
N ASP A 128 -1.51 13.91 -20.75
CA ASP A 128 -0.35 13.97 -21.66
C ASP A 128 -0.41 12.88 -22.72
N LEU A 129 -1.00 11.70 -22.37
CA LEU A 129 -1.14 10.58 -23.29
C LEU A 129 -2.25 10.78 -24.33
N ARG A 130 -3.20 11.71 -24.14
CA ARG A 130 -4.35 11.90 -25.03
C ARG A 130 -3.93 12.26 -26.46
N GLN A 131 -2.80 12.92 -26.64
CA GLN A 131 -2.28 13.26 -27.97
C GLN A 131 -1.74 12.04 -28.73
N TYR A 132 -1.36 10.97 -28.02
CA TYR A 132 -0.78 9.76 -28.61
C TYR A 132 -1.74 8.59 -28.65
N VAL A 133 -2.69 8.53 -27.71
CA VAL A 133 -3.59 7.38 -27.53
C VAL A 133 -5.04 7.86 -27.43
N LYS A 134 -5.90 7.30 -28.28
CA LYS A 134 -7.35 7.51 -28.19
C LYS A 134 -7.89 6.74 -26.99
N LEU A 135 -8.14 7.44 -25.88
CA LEU A 135 -8.69 6.84 -24.68
C LEU A 135 -10.21 6.60 -24.83
N PRO A 136 -10.72 5.46 -24.34
CA PRO A 136 -12.15 5.20 -24.33
C PRO A 136 -12.86 6.17 -23.40
N THR A 137 -14.06 6.60 -23.79
CA THR A 137 -14.92 7.46 -23.00
C THR A 137 -15.99 6.64 -22.29
N ILE A 138 -16.32 7.00 -21.05
CA ILE A 138 -17.40 6.36 -20.31
C ILE A 138 -18.74 6.83 -20.90
N LYS A 139 -19.62 5.90 -21.29
CA LYS A 139 -20.96 6.21 -21.76
C LYS A 139 -21.71 7.03 -20.70
N GLY A 140 -22.19 8.22 -21.07
CA GLY A 140 -22.87 9.15 -20.14
C GLY A 140 -21.92 9.95 -19.24
N GLY A 141 -20.59 9.87 -19.42
CA GLY A 141 -19.58 10.70 -18.73
C GLY A 141 -19.40 10.41 -17.24
N LYS A 142 -20.19 9.52 -16.64
CA LYS A 142 -20.14 9.19 -15.20
C LYS A 142 -20.11 7.69 -14.98
N ARG A 143 -19.38 7.28 -13.92
CA ARG A 143 -19.42 5.90 -13.42
C ARG A 143 -20.81 5.60 -12.88
N GLN A 144 -21.43 4.50 -13.32
CA GLN A 144 -22.68 4.00 -12.76
C GLN A 144 -22.34 2.97 -11.68
N ILE A 145 -22.95 3.14 -10.50
CA ILE A 145 -22.87 2.18 -9.41
C ILE A 145 -24.12 1.30 -9.48
N VAL A 146 -23.92 0.04 -9.80
CA VAL A 146 -25.00 -0.96 -9.80
C VAL A 146 -24.91 -1.75 -8.51
N VAL A 147 -25.95 -1.68 -7.68
CA VAL A 147 -26.04 -2.40 -6.41
C VAL A 147 -26.95 -3.61 -6.59
N ALA A 148 -26.38 -4.81 -6.46
CA ALA A 148 -27.14 -6.04 -6.41
C ALA A 148 -27.59 -6.33 -4.96
N LYS A 149 -28.86 -6.68 -4.76
CA LYS A 149 -29.35 -7.07 -3.42
C LYS A 149 -28.84 -8.45 -3.07
N SER A 150 -28.27 -8.58 -1.85
CA SER A 150 -27.78 -9.85 -1.33
C SER A 150 -28.91 -10.85 -1.11
N GLY A 151 -28.77 -12.04 -1.68
CA GLY A 151 -29.68 -13.17 -1.45
C GLY A 151 -29.52 -13.81 -0.07
N ALA A 152 -30.48 -14.65 0.31
CA ALA A 152 -30.45 -15.35 1.61
C ALA A 152 -29.22 -16.24 1.80
N PRO A 153 -28.73 -17.04 0.80
CA PRO A 153 -27.50 -17.82 0.94
C PRO A 153 -26.28 -16.97 1.24
N PHE A 154 -26.10 -15.86 0.52
CA PHE A 154 -24.98 -14.97 0.77
C PHE A 154 -25.02 -14.34 2.16
N LYS A 155 -26.21 -13.96 2.66
CA LYS A 155 -26.37 -13.45 4.03
C LYS A 155 -26.05 -14.51 5.09
N ALA A 156 -26.36 -15.77 4.83
CA ALA A 156 -25.98 -16.87 5.70
C ALA A 156 -24.45 -17.03 5.75
N TYR A 157 -23.79 -16.99 4.59
CA TYR A 157 -22.34 -17.08 4.52
C TYR A 157 -21.63 -15.87 5.18
N GLN A 158 -22.18 -14.66 5.05
CA GLN A 158 -21.68 -13.49 5.78
C GLN A 158 -21.64 -13.71 7.31
N ARG A 159 -22.62 -14.44 7.88
CA ARG A 159 -22.61 -14.78 9.31
C ARG A 159 -21.47 -15.73 9.66
N VAL A 160 -21.16 -16.68 8.77
CA VAL A 160 -20.00 -17.58 8.94
C VAL A 160 -18.70 -16.77 8.94
N LEU A 161 -18.54 -15.86 7.98
CA LEU A 161 -17.36 -14.98 7.95
C LEU A 161 -17.23 -14.15 9.23
N ALA A 162 -18.34 -13.60 9.73
CA ALA A 162 -18.34 -12.82 10.98
C ALA A 162 -17.95 -13.68 12.21
N GLN A 163 -18.37 -14.93 12.26
CA GLN A 163 -17.98 -15.88 13.32
C GLN A 163 -16.47 -16.20 13.24
N ARG A 164 -15.94 -16.45 12.04
CA ARG A 164 -14.51 -16.70 11.82
C ARG A 164 -13.66 -15.50 12.26
N ILE A 165 -14.09 -14.27 11.93
CA ILE A 165 -13.40 -13.04 12.34
C ILE A 165 -13.37 -12.93 13.87
N LYS A 166 -14.50 -13.15 14.55
CA LYS A 166 -14.55 -13.13 16.00
C LYS A 166 -13.64 -14.19 16.65
N ALA A 167 -13.56 -15.37 16.06
CA ALA A 167 -12.66 -16.43 16.54
C ALA A 167 -11.19 -16.02 16.41
N ILE A 168 -10.82 -15.33 15.30
CA ILE A 168 -9.48 -14.81 15.11
C ILE A 168 -9.16 -13.68 16.10
N GLU A 169 -10.09 -12.75 16.32
CA GLU A 169 -9.93 -11.63 17.27
C GLU A 169 -9.79 -12.11 18.73
N ASN A 170 -10.46 -13.19 19.09
CA ASN A 170 -10.41 -13.79 20.43
C ASN A 170 -9.24 -14.76 20.63
N ARG A 171 -8.45 -15.03 19.59
CA ARG A 171 -7.31 -15.95 19.69
C ARG A 171 -6.18 -15.33 20.52
N ASN A 172 -5.71 -16.09 21.49
CA ASN A 172 -4.50 -15.76 22.23
C ASN A 172 -3.27 -16.34 21.52
N GLY A 173 -2.32 -15.46 21.17
CA GLY A 173 -1.07 -15.87 20.55
C GLY A 173 -1.05 -15.78 19.02
N ARG A 174 0.09 -16.18 18.44
CA ARG A 174 0.30 -16.17 16.98
C ARG A 174 -0.40 -17.34 16.31
N PRO A 175 -0.93 -17.16 15.10
CA PRO A 175 -1.55 -18.25 14.35
C PRO A 175 -0.51 -19.35 14.03
N GLN A 176 -0.92 -20.60 14.15
CA GLN A 176 -0.14 -21.77 13.75
C GLN A 176 -0.48 -22.18 12.31
N LYS A 177 0.32 -23.10 11.75
CA LYS A 177 0.05 -23.63 10.40
C LYS A 177 -1.28 -24.37 10.37
N GLY A 178 -2.20 -23.91 9.53
CA GLY A 178 -3.54 -24.47 9.39
C GLY A 178 -4.62 -23.67 10.12
N ASP A 179 -4.24 -22.73 10.97
CA ASP A 179 -5.20 -21.82 11.58
C ASP A 179 -5.79 -20.84 10.57
N ASP A 180 -7.02 -20.46 10.81
CA ASP A 180 -7.67 -19.40 10.03
C ASP A 180 -7.03 -18.03 10.34
N ILE A 181 -6.81 -17.24 9.30
CA ILE A 181 -6.22 -15.89 9.40
C ILE A 181 -7.13 -14.88 8.72
N LEU A 182 -7.06 -13.63 9.17
CA LEU A 182 -7.94 -12.57 8.67
C LEU A 182 -7.84 -12.39 7.14
N LEU A 183 -6.65 -12.58 6.56
CA LEU A 183 -6.45 -12.50 5.11
C LEU A 183 -7.25 -13.56 4.36
N SER A 184 -7.31 -14.79 4.87
CA SER A 184 -8.12 -15.88 4.29
C SER A 184 -9.61 -15.53 4.33
N VAL A 185 -10.10 -15.04 5.47
CA VAL A 185 -11.51 -14.65 5.64
C VAL A 185 -11.90 -13.51 4.69
N ILE A 186 -11.03 -12.50 4.52
CA ILE A 186 -11.25 -11.39 3.57
C ILE A 186 -11.25 -11.90 2.13
N THR A 187 -10.36 -12.85 1.80
CA THR A 187 -10.30 -13.45 0.46
C THR A 187 -11.58 -14.23 0.16
N ASP A 188 -12.04 -15.05 1.10
CA ASP A 188 -13.30 -15.79 0.98
C ASP A 188 -14.50 -14.84 0.88
N GLY A 189 -14.48 -13.74 1.62
CA GLY A 189 -15.50 -12.69 1.51
C GLY A 189 -15.56 -12.07 0.12
N ARG A 190 -14.41 -11.83 -0.51
CA ARG A 190 -14.34 -11.34 -1.90
C ARG A 190 -14.84 -12.37 -2.91
N HIS A 191 -14.42 -13.60 -2.76
CA HIS A 191 -14.85 -14.71 -3.63
C HIS A 191 -16.35 -14.96 -3.53
N SER A 192 -16.90 -15.01 -2.30
CA SER A 192 -18.32 -15.19 -2.07
C SER A 192 -19.19 -14.05 -2.62
N ALA A 193 -18.65 -12.84 -2.69
CA ALA A 193 -19.35 -11.69 -3.27
C ALA A 193 -19.48 -11.80 -4.80
N ILE A 194 -18.61 -12.57 -5.45
CA ILE A 194 -18.68 -12.86 -6.87
C ILE A 194 -19.61 -14.06 -7.11
N ASP A 195 -19.31 -15.19 -6.44
CA ASP A 195 -20.09 -16.42 -6.51
C ASP A 195 -19.77 -17.32 -5.29
N LEU A 196 -20.81 -17.80 -4.62
CA LEU A 196 -20.66 -18.69 -3.45
C LEU A 196 -19.93 -19.99 -3.76
N ARG A 197 -20.01 -20.49 -5.00
CA ARG A 197 -19.30 -21.69 -5.45
C ARG A 197 -17.77 -21.59 -5.32
N PHE A 198 -17.21 -20.39 -5.23
CA PHE A 198 -15.78 -20.21 -5.00
C PHE A 198 -15.32 -20.47 -3.57
N VAL A 199 -16.26 -20.52 -2.63
CA VAL A 199 -15.97 -20.68 -1.18
C VAL A 199 -16.65 -21.89 -0.56
N GLU A 200 -17.65 -22.45 -1.21
CA GLU A 200 -18.27 -23.72 -0.84
C GLU A 200 -17.43 -24.87 -1.41
N THR A 201 -16.39 -25.28 -0.67
CA THR A 201 -15.64 -26.50 -0.99
C THR A 201 -16.47 -27.69 -0.56
N GLY A 202 -17.21 -28.26 -1.50
CA GLY A 202 -17.81 -29.59 -1.35
C GLY A 202 -19.33 -29.59 -1.39
N VAL A 203 -19.86 -29.67 -2.57
CA VAL A 203 -20.99 -30.54 -2.90
C VAL A 203 -20.48 -31.53 -3.92
#